data_b4a723025759d4311a056c1afd8996b5
#
_entry.id   b4a723025759d4311a056c1afd8996b5
#
_cell.length_a   1.000
_cell.length_b   1.000
_cell.length_c   1.000
_cell.angle_alpha   90.00
_cell.angle_beta   90.00
_cell.angle_gamma   90.00
#
_symmetry.space_group_name_H-M   'P 1'
#
loop_
_entity.id
_entity.type
_entity.pdbx_description
1 polymer ?
#
loop_
_entity_poly.entity_id
_entity_poly.type
_entity_poly.pdbx_seq_one_letter_code
_entity_poly.pdbx_strand_id
1 'polypeptide(L)'
;MIIPALDLIDGTVVRLHQGDYARQRDYGNDPLPRLQDYAAQGAGVLHLVDLTGAKDPAKRQIPLIKTLVAGVNVPVQVGGGVRTEEDVAALLKAGVARVVIGSTAVKSPDVVKGWFERFGAQALVLALDVRIDEHGTKQVAVSGWQENSGVSLEQLVETYLPVGLKHVLCTDISRDGTLAGSNVSLYEEVCARYPQIAFQSSGGIGDIDDIAALRGTSVRGVIVGRALLEGKFTVKEAIQCWQNV
;
A
#
# COMPACT_ATOMS: atom_id res chain seq x y z
N MET A 1 2.48 9.79 -8.53
CA MET A 1 1.08 10.24 -8.30
C MET A 1 0.73 10.12 -6.83
N ILE A 2 -0.23 10.89 -6.38
CA ILE A 2 -0.77 10.77 -5.03
C ILE A 2 -1.81 9.66 -5.00
N ILE A 3 -1.68 8.73 -4.04
CA ILE A 3 -2.58 7.58 -3.88
C ILE A 3 -3.22 7.67 -2.49
N PRO A 4 -4.45 8.21 -2.39
CA PRO A 4 -5.17 8.23 -1.13
C PRO A 4 -5.51 6.83 -0.65
N ALA A 5 -5.38 6.58 0.65
CA ALA A 5 -5.55 5.26 1.24
C ALA A 5 -6.56 5.27 2.38
N LEU A 6 -7.35 4.20 2.45
CA LEU A 6 -8.24 3.91 3.57
C LEU A 6 -8.01 2.49 4.07
N ASP A 7 -7.99 2.33 5.39
CA ASP A 7 -8.04 1.04 6.07
C ASP A 7 -9.47 0.80 6.54
N LEU A 8 -9.98 -0.42 6.34
CA LEU A 8 -11.38 -0.76 6.62
C LEU A 8 -11.50 -1.96 7.57
N ILE A 9 -12.29 -1.79 8.63
CA ILE A 9 -12.75 -2.89 9.49
C ILE A 9 -14.27 -2.84 9.54
N ASP A 10 -14.93 -3.91 9.08
CA ASP A 10 -16.39 -4.06 9.08
C ASP A 10 -17.09 -2.81 8.52
N GLY A 11 -16.58 -2.28 7.42
CA GLY A 11 -17.12 -1.09 6.75
C GLY A 11 -16.74 0.24 7.37
N THR A 12 -16.02 0.24 8.49
CA THR A 12 -15.58 1.47 9.17
C THR A 12 -14.19 1.86 8.70
N VAL A 13 -14.01 3.14 8.42
CA VAL A 13 -12.68 3.72 8.13
C VAL A 13 -11.90 3.85 9.43
N VAL A 14 -10.74 3.22 9.49
CA VAL A 14 -9.95 3.14 10.72
C VAL A 14 -8.48 3.45 10.47
N ARG A 15 -7.73 3.66 11.55
CA ARG A 15 -6.28 3.59 11.58
C ARG A 15 -5.84 2.72 12.75
N LEU A 16 -4.84 1.89 12.51
CA LEU A 16 -4.17 1.15 13.57
C LEU A 16 -2.87 1.87 13.93
N HIS A 17 -2.54 1.92 15.22
CA HIS A 17 -1.23 2.42 15.61
C HIS A 17 -0.20 1.31 15.36
N GLN A 18 0.64 1.50 14.34
CA GLN A 18 1.69 0.54 13.93
C GLN A 18 1.19 -0.91 13.80
N GLY A 19 0.01 -1.09 13.20
CA GLY A 19 -0.58 -2.41 12.96
C GLY A 19 -1.31 -3.04 14.14
N ASP A 20 -1.38 -2.37 15.29
CA ASP A 20 -2.00 -2.91 16.50
C ASP A 20 -3.52 -2.69 16.50
N TYR A 21 -4.29 -3.79 16.36
CA TYR A 21 -5.76 -3.77 16.40
C TYR A 21 -6.33 -3.27 17.74
N ALA A 22 -5.60 -3.41 18.85
CA ALA A 22 -6.01 -2.89 20.14
C ALA A 22 -5.90 -1.37 20.24
N ARG A 23 -5.20 -0.73 19.30
CA ARG A 23 -4.98 0.72 19.22
C ARG A 23 -5.63 1.31 17.99
N GLN A 24 -6.85 0.86 17.70
CA GLN A 24 -7.66 1.30 16.57
C GLN A 24 -8.27 2.67 16.86
N ARG A 25 -8.23 3.55 15.86
CA ARG A 25 -8.96 4.80 15.84
C ARG A 25 -9.97 4.79 14.69
N ASP A 26 -11.22 5.12 14.97
CA ASP A 26 -12.31 5.14 14.00
C ASP A 26 -12.52 6.54 13.44
N TYR A 27 -12.76 6.63 12.13
CA TYR A 27 -13.01 7.88 11.40
C TYR A 27 -14.38 7.89 10.70
N GLY A 28 -15.27 6.97 11.04
CA GLY A 28 -16.62 6.89 10.49
C GLY A 28 -16.83 5.71 9.55
N ASN A 29 -18.09 5.52 9.13
CA ASN A 29 -18.53 4.39 8.32
C ASN A 29 -18.95 4.81 6.92
N ASP A 30 -18.30 5.81 6.36
CA ASP A 30 -18.61 6.42 5.06
C ASP A 30 -17.47 6.27 4.03
N PRO A 31 -16.93 5.05 3.77
CA PRO A 31 -15.80 4.91 2.86
C PRO A 31 -16.13 5.33 1.42
N LEU A 32 -17.31 5.02 0.91
CA LEU A 32 -17.65 5.37 -0.48
C LEU A 32 -17.68 6.88 -0.74
N PRO A 33 -18.39 7.71 0.04
CA PRO A 33 -18.32 9.17 -0.14
C PRO A 33 -16.90 9.72 -0.03
N ARG A 34 -16.07 9.19 0.87
CA ARG A 34 -14.66 9.61 0.99
C ARG A 34 -13.87 9.29 -0.27
N LEU A 35 -14.01 8.08 -0.82
CA LEU A 35 -13.31 7.68 -2.04
C LEU A 35 -13.79 8.50 -3.25
N GLN A 36 -15.08 8.75 -3.34
CA GLN A 36 -15.65 9.61 -4.39
C GLN A 36 -15.10 11.03 -4.31
N ASP A 37 -14.97 11.57 -3.10
CA ASP A 37 -14.37 12.89 -2.88
C ASP A 37 -12.89 12.90 -3.30
N TYR A 38 -12.12 11.90 -2.93
CA TYR A 38 -10.72 11.79 -3.34
C TYR A 38 -10.57 11.74 -4.86
N ALA A 39 -11.41 10.94 -5.52
CA ALA A 39 -11.42 10.86 -6.99
C ALA A 39 -11.82 12.21 -7.62
N ALA A 40 -12.83 12.87 -7.07
CA ALA A 40 -13.28 14.20 -7.53
C ALA A 40 -12.19 15.27 -7.39
N GLN A 41 -11.32 15.14 -6.40
CA GLN A 41 -10.18 16.05 -6.22
C GLN A 41 -8.99 15.74 -7.17
N GLY A 42 -9.06 14.66 -7.94
CA GLY A 42 -8.08 14.34 -8.97
C GLY A 42 -7.23 13.09 -8.70
N ALA A 43 -7.51 12.32 -7.64
CA ALA A 43 -6.78 11.08 -7.41
C ALA A 43 -6.93 10.14 -8.61
N GLY A 44 -5.81 9.61 -9.12
CA GLY A 44 -5.79 8.70 -10.27
C GLY A 44 -5.79 7.22 -9.90
N VAL A 45 -5.49 6.90 -8.64
CA VAL A 45 -5.51 5.56 -8.06
C VAL A 45 -5.89 5.69 -6.60
N LEU A 46 -6.68 4.75 -6.09
CA LEU A 46 -7.03 4.66 -4.67
C LEU A 46 -6.49 3.36 -4.09
N HIS A 47 -6.15 3.38 -2.80
CA HIS A 47 -5.61 2.24 -2.09
C HIS A 47 -6.51 1.88 -0.91
N LEU A 48 -6.90 0.60 -0.82
CA LEU A 48 -7.70 0.08 0.29
C LEU A 48 -6.99 -1.07 0.99
N VAL A 49 -7.08 -1.10 2.30
CA VAL A 49 -6.64 -2.26 3.10
C VAL A 49 -7.85 -2.84 3.82
N ASP A 50 -8.16 -4.10 3.50
CA ASP A 50 -9.20 -4.88 4.16
C ASP A 50 -8.61 -5.50 5.43
N LEU A 51 -8.69 -4.79 6.55
CA LEU A 51 -8.16 -5.25 7.83
C LEU A 51 -9.01 -6.38 8.43
N THR A 52 -10.29 -6.47 8.09
CA THR A 52 -11.14 -7.61 8.48
C THR A 52 -10.63 -8.89 7.81
N GLY A 53 -10.39 -8.84 6.49
CA GLY A 53 -9.82 -9.95 5.74
C GLY A 53 -8.38 -10.29 6.13
N ALA A 54 -7.60 -9.30 6.56
CA ALA A 54 -6.24 -9.51 7.05
C ALA A 54 -6.24 -10.32 8.35
N LYS A 55 -7.18 -10.05 9.24
CA LYS A 55 -7.34 -10.76 10.51
C LYS A 55 -7.95 -12.15 10.32
N ASP A 56 -8.98 -12.25 9.48
CA ASP A 56 -9.67 -13.50 9.16
C ASP A 56 -10.05 -13.52 7.68
N PRO A 57 -9.34 -14.27 6.82
CA PRO A 57 -9.61 -14.32 5.38
C PRO A 57 -11.03 -14.76 5.03
N ALA A 58 -11.68 -15.57 5.88
CA ALA A 58 -13.07 -16.00 5.67
C ALA A 58 -14.06 -14.84 5.80
N LYS A 59 -13.66 -13.75 6.46
CA LYS A 59 -14.49 -12.55 6.67
C LYS A 59 -14.11 -11.40 5.74
N ARG A 60 -13.36 -11.66 4.69
CA ARG A 60 -12.98 -10.65 3.70
C ARG A 60 -14.20 -9.89 3.20
N GLN A 61 -14.09 -8.56 3.14
CA GLN A 61 -15.20 -7.65 2.83
C GLN A 61 -15.47 -7.55 1.32
N ILE A 62 -15.56 -8.67 0.61
CA ILE A 62 -15.74 -8.70 -0.85
C ILE A 62 -16.97 -7.89 -1.30
N PRO A 63 -18.16 -8.03 -0.70
CA PRO A 63 -19.33 -7.23 -1.12
C PRO A 63 -19.09 -5.73 -0.99
N LEU A 64 -18.47 -5.28 0.10
CA LEU A 64 -18.12 -3.89 0.31
C LEU A 64 -17.11 -3.41 -0.73
N ILE A 65 -16.04 -4.16 -0.94
CA ILE A 65 -14.99 -3.82 -1.91
C ILE A 65 -15.58 -3.68 -3.31
N LYS A 66 -16.45 -4.60 -3.70
CA LYS A 66 -17.15 -4.56 -4.98
C LYS A 66 -17.98 -3.28 -5.13
N THR A 67 -18.71 -2.90 -4.08
CA THR A 67 -19.50 -1.66 -4.06
C THR A 67 -18.61 -0.42 -4.17
N LEU A 68 -17.51 -0.38 -3.45
CA LEU A 68 -16.58 0.76 -3.46
C LEU A 68 -15.92 0.93 -4.84
N VAL A 69 -15.45 -0.17 -5.41
CA VAL A 69 -14.81 -0.15 -6.74
C VAL A 69 -15.80 0.28 -7.82
N ALA A 70 -17.04 -0.22 -7.77
CA ALA A 70 -18.08 0.18 -8.72
C ALA A 70 -18.53 1.64 -8.57
N GLY A 71 -18.38 2.19 -7.37
CA GLY A 71 -18.80 3.56 -7.04
C GLY A 71 -17.80 4.66 -7.38
N VAL A 72 -16.62 4.32 -7.89
CA VAL A 72 -15.59 5.28 -8.31
C VAL A 72 -15.14 4.98 -9.74
N ASN A 73 -14.66 6.00 -10.44
CA ASN A 73 -14.24 5.90 -11.84
C ASN A 73 -12.71 5.85 -12.02
N VAL A 74 -11.98 5.52 -10.96
CA VAL A 74 -10.52 5.39 -10.99
C VAL A 74 -10.12 4.00 -10.51
N PRO A 75 -8.94 3.49 -10.94
CA PRO A 75 -8.46 2.20 -10.48
C PRO A 75 -8.27 2.16 -8.96
N VAL A 76 -8.60 1.00 -8.38
CA VAL A 76 -8.44 0.76 -6.95
C VAL A 76 -7.51 -0.44 -6.77
N GLN A 77 -6.51 -0.29 -5.90
CA GLN A 77 -5.68 -1.41 -5.46
C GLN A 77 -6.07 -1.79 -4.03
N VAL A 78 -6.15 -3.08 -3.77
CA VAL A 78 -6.65 -3.62 -2.50
C VAL A 78 -5.69 -4.66 -1.94
N GLY A 79 -5.39 -4.55 -0.66
CA GLY A 79 -4.61 -5.52 0.11
C GLY A 79 -5.32 -5.94 1.38
N GLY A 80 -4.65 -6.77 2.16
CA GLY A 80 -5.14 -7.26 3.44
C GLY A 80 -5.35 -8.77 3.46
N GLY A 81 -4.34 -9.52 3.93
CA GLY A 81 -4.44 -10.97 4.15
C GLY A 81 -4.65 -11.80 2.90
N VAL A 82 -4.12 -11.39 1.77
CA VAL A 82 -4.17 -12.19 0.53
C VAL A 82 -3.21 -13.36 0.66
N ARG A 83 -3.75 -14.58 0.71
CA ARG A 83 -2.99 -15.80 1.02
C ARG A 83 -3.07 -16.88 -0.04
N THR A 84 -4.10 -16.83 -0.89
CA THR A 84 -4.37 -17.87 -1.89
C THR A 84 -4.61 -17.28 -3.27
N GLU A 85 -4.46 -18.11 -4.28
CA GLU A 85 -4.78 -17.73 -5.66
C GLU A 85 -6.27 -17.35 -5.80
N GLU A 86 -7.13 -18.03 -5.06
CA GLU A 86 -8.57 -17.77 -5.01
C GLU A 86 -8.87 -16.40 -4.44
N ASP A 87 -8.10 -15.94 -3.43
CA ASP A 87 -8.21 -14.58 -2.89
C ASP A 87 -7.93 -13.55 -3.97
N VAL A 88 -6.86 -13.75 -4.74
CA VAL A 88 -6.48 -12.86 -5.85
C VAL A 88 -7.58 -12.83 -6.91
N ALA A 89 -8.03 -14.02 -7.33
CA ALA A 89 -9.07 -14.14 -8.36
C ALA A 89 -10.38 -13.47 -7.91
N ALA A 90 -10.78 -13.64 -6.66
CA ALA A 90 -12.01 -13.04 -6.12
C ALA A 90 -11.93 -11.50 -6.10
N LEU A 91 -10.79 -10.93 -5.73
CA LEU A 91 -10.59 -9.50 -5.72
C LEU A 91 -10.60 -8.93 -7.15
N LEU A 92 -9.91 -9.56 -8.08
CA LEU A 92 -9.93 -9.13 -9.49
C LEU A 92 -11.33 -9.23 -10.08
N LYS A 93 -12.08 -10.30 -9.76
CA LYS A 93 -13.48 -10.45 -10.19
C LYS A 93 -14.39 -9.37 -9.60
N ALA A 94 -14.09 -8.90 -8.41
CA ALA A 94 -14.82 -7.79 -7.78
C ALA A 94 -14.55 -6.43 -8.43
N GLY A 95 -13.59 -6.35 -9.37
CA GLY A 95 -13.25 -5.12 -10.10
C GLY A 95 -11.99 -4.43 -9.62
N VAL A 96 -11.25 -5.02 -8.68
CA VAL A 96 -9.98 -4.48 -8.20
C VAL A 96 -8.96 -4.45 -9.35
N ALA A 97 -8.28 -3.34 -9.54
CA ALA A 97 -7.31 -3.20 -10.63
C ALA A 97 -5.98 -3.88 -10.31
N ARG A 98 -5.55 -3.80 -9.05
CA ARG A 98 -4.32 -4.45 -8.58
C ARG A 98 -4.54 -5.02 -7.20
N VAL A 99 -4.04 -6.23 -6.97
CA VAL A 99 -4.08 -6.91 -5.67
C VAL A 99 -2.73 -6.74 -5.00
N VAL A 100 -2.76 -6.29 -3.76
CA VAL A 100 -1.55 -6.04 -2.96
C VAL A 100 -1.27 -7.26 -2.09
N ILE A 101 -0.07 -7.82 -2.24
CA ILE A 101 0.36 -9.06 -1.60
C ILE A 101 1.50 -8.75 -0.62
N GLY A 102 1.30 -9.07 0.64
CA GLY A 102 2.29 -8.84 1.70
C GLY A 102 3.04 -10.11 2.09
N SER A 103 2.78 -10.61 3.30
CA SER A 103 3.53 -11.72 3.90
C SER A 103 3.63 -12.98 3.05
N THR A 104 2.60 -13.29 2.27
CA THR A 104 2.58 -14.50 1.42
C THR A 104 3.70 -14.47 0.37
N ALA A 105 4.03 -13.29 -0.16
CA ALA A 105 5.13 -13.14 -1.11
C ALA A 105 6.50 -13.49 -0.51
N VAL A 106 6.64 -13.34 0.79
CA VAL A 106 7.85 -13.67 1.54
C VAL A 106 7.87 -15.13 1.96
N LYS A 107 6.73 -15.62 2.49
CA LYS A 107 6.61 -16.96 3.05
C LYS A 107 6.50 -18.06 1.99
N SER A 108 5.91 -17.76 0.85
CA SER A 108 5.60 -18.73 -0.21
C SER A 108 5.94 -18.15 -1.60
N PRO A 109 7.22 -17.87 -1.89
CA PRO A 109 7.61 -17.21 -3.13
C PRO A 109 7.26 -18.02 -4.38
N ASP A 110 7.41 -19.33 -4.37
CA ASP A 110 7.09 -20.17 -5.53
C ASP A 110 5.60 -20.12 -5.88
N VAL A 111 4.74 -20.10 -4.87
CA VAL A 111 3.28 -19.96 -5.06
C VAL A 111 2.95 -18.60 -5.68
N VAL A 112 3.50 -17.54 -5.11
CA VAL A 112 3.22 -16.17 -5.59
C VAL A 112 3.82 -15.93 -6.98
N LYS A 113 4.95 -16.51 -7.32
CA LYS A 113 5.47 -16.48 -8.70
C LYS A 113 4.45 -17.03 -9.69
N GLY A 114 3.76 -18.12 -9.34
CA GLY A 114 2.67 -18.66 -10.15
C GLY A 114 1.52 -17.69 -10.36
N TRP A 115 1.26 -16.81 -9.39
CA TRP A 115 0.24 -15.76 -9.54
C TRP A 115 0.67 -14.70 -10.56
N PHE A 116 1.95 -14.36 -10.62
CA PHE A 116 2.48 -13.48 -11.67
C PHE A 116 2.28 -14.07 -13.06
N GLU A 117 2.48 -15.38 -13.20
CA GLU A 117 2.27 -16.08 -14.48
C GLU A 117 0.78 -16.10 -14.87
N ARG A 118 -0.11 -16.34 -13.90
CA ARG A 118 -1.56 -16.45 -14.16
C ARG A 118 -2.21 -15.10 -14.37
N PHE A 119 -1.95 -14.12 -13.50
CA PHE A 119 -2.68 -12.84 -13.48
C PHE A 119 -1.93 -11.70 -14.16
N GLY A 120 -0.64 -11.84 -14.36
CA GLY A 120 0.21 -10.81 -14.95
C GLY A 120 0.73 -9.80 -13.92
N ALA A 121 1.90 -9.25 -14.22
CA ALA A 121 2.59 -8.32 -13.31
C ALA A 121 1.85 -7.00 -13.11
N GLN A 122 0.99 -6.60 -14.06
CA GLN A 122 0.20 -5.37 -13.93
C GLN A 122 -0.90 -5.47 -12.88
N ALA A 123 -1.36 -6.68 -12.56
CA ALA A 123 -2.45 -6.92 -11.62
C ALA A 123 -1.96 -7.10 -10.18
N LEU A 124 -0.66 -7.10 -9.93
CA LEU A 124 -0.08 -7.43 -8.64
C LEU A 124 0.85 -6.33 -8.12
N VAL A 125 0.78 -6.07 -6.82
CA VAL A 125 1.71 -5.18 -6.12
C VAL A 125 2.29 -5.97 -4.94
N LEU A 126 3.61 -6.00 -4.81
CA LEU A 126 4.22 -6.54 -3.59
C LEU A 126 4.34 -5.44 -2.54
N ALA A 127 3.79 -5.69 -1.37
CA ALA A 127 3.93 -4.80 -0.21
C ALA A 127 5.09 -5.30 0.66
N LEU A 128 6.15 -4.51 0.71
CA LEU A 128 7.36 -4.81 1.45
C LEU A 128 7.48 -3.82 2.62
N ASP A 129 7.14 -4.30 3.80
CA ASP A 129 7.23 -3.52 5.04
C ASP A 129 8.60 -3.80 5.65
N VAL A 130 9.42 -2.77 5.79
CA VAL A 130 10.82 -2.93 6.17
C VAL A 130 11.12 -2.29 7.53
N ARG A 131 12.00 -2.96 8.29
CA ARG A 131 12.74 -2.40 9.41
C ARG A 131 14.19 -2.26 8.97
N ILE A 132 14.71 -1.05 9.08
CA ILE A 132 16.11 -0.79 8.77
C ILE A 132 16.91 -0.93 10.05
N ASP A 133 17.83 -1.91 10.07
CA ASP A 133 18.64 -2.19 11.26
C ASP A 133 19.85 -1.23 11.37
N GLU A 134 20.66 -1.42 12.40
CA GLU A 134 21.84 -0.59 12.67
C GLU A 134 22.91 -0.67 11.57
N HIS A 135 22.88 -1.73 10.75
CA HIS A 135 23.81 -1.93 9.62
C HIS A 135 23.23 -1.42 8.30
N GLY A 136 22.04 -0.80 8.32
CA GLY A 136 21.37 -0.31 7.12
C GLY A 136 20.66 -1.40 6.31
N THR A 137 20.55 -2.63 6.83
CA THR A 137 19.85 -3.73 6.17
C THR A 137 18.34 -3.50 6.26
N LYS A 138 17.66 -3.57 5.10
CA LYS A 138 16.21 -3.43 5.00
C LYS A 138 15.56 -4.79 5.22
N GLN A 139 15.30 -5.13 6.48
CA GLN A 139 14.67 -6.38 6.88
C GLN A 139 13.18 -6.35 6.59
N VAL A 140 12.70 -7.28 5.76
CA VAL A 140 11.27 -7.38 5.47
C VAL A 140 10.55 -8.06 6.62
N ALA A 141 9.51 -7.41 7.14
CA ALA A 141 8.67 -7.93 8.21
C ALA A 141 7.47 -8.69 7.63
N VAL A 142 6.98 -9.64 8.40
CA VAL A 142 5.80 -10.46 8.07
C VAL A 142 4.87 -10.56 9.27
N SER A 143 3.70 -11.16 9.09
CA SER A 143 2.74 -11.43 10.17
C SER A 143 2.32 -10.16 10.92
N GLY A 144 1.92 -9.13 10.18
CA GLY A 144 1.48 -7.85 10.77
C GLY A 144 2.61 -7.14 11.51
N TRP A 145 3.84 -7.24 11.01
CA TRP A 145 5.07 -6.64 11.56
C TRP A 145 5.58 -7.31 12.83
N GLN A 146 5.02 -8.46 13.22
CA GLN A 146 5.42 -9.15 14.46
C GLN A 146 6.71 -9.94 14.31
N GLU A 147 7.10 -10.30 13.08
CA GLU A 147 8.26 -11.13 12.80
C GLU A 147 9.13 -10.51 11.71
N ASN A 148 10.45 -10.66 11.85
CA ASN A 148 11.38 -10.45 10.74
C ASN A 148 11.45 -11.74 9.93
N SER A 149 11.45 -11.60 8.61
CA SER A 149 11.46 -12.76 7.71
C SER A 149 12.83 -13.39 7.51
N GLY A 150 13.89 -12.68 7.88
CA GLY A 150 15.25 -13.06 7.54
C GLY A 150 15.65 -12.72 6.10
N VAL A 151 14.77 -12.04 5.36
CA VAL A 151 14.99 -11.68 3.95
C VAL A 151 15.02 -10.15 3.83
N SER A 152 15.97 -9.63 3.04
CA SER A 152 16.05 -8.20 2.76
C SER A 152 15.10 -7.80 1.61
N LEU A 153 14.84 -6.48 1.52
CA LEU A 153 14.07 -5.93 0.40
C LEU A 153 14.69 -6.32 -0.94
N GLU A 154 15.99 -6.17 -1.06
CA GLU A 154 16.73 -6.46 -2.31
C GLU A 154 16.62 -7.92 -2.70
N GLN A 155 16.81 -8.83 -1.75
CA GLN A 155 16.66 -10.27 -2.00
C GLN A 155 15.25 -10.60 -2.53
N LEU A 156 14.23 -9.97 -1.97
CA LEU A 156 12.86 -10.24 -2.34
C LEU A 156 12.53 -9.66 -3.72
N VAL A 157 12.95 -8.43 -4.01
CA VAL A 157 12.79 -7.83 -5.35
C VAL A 157 13.47 -8.71 -6.39
N GLU A 158 14.71 -9.13 -6.16
CA GLU A 158 15.46 -9.97 -7.09
C GLU A 158 14.84 -11.35 -7.30
N THR A 159 14.15 -11.87 -6.27
CA THR A 159 13.39 -13.13 -6.37
C THR A 159 12.27 -13.04 -7.41
N TYR A 160 11.61 -11.88 -7.51
CA TYR A 160 10.44 -11.69 -8.38
C TYR A 160 10.74 -10.99 -9.71
N LEU A 161 11.93 -10.41 -9.90
CA LEU A 161 12.28 -9.81 -11.19
C LEU A 161 12.13 -10.78 -12.38
N PRO A 162 12.52 -12.07 -12.26
CA PRO A 162 12.38 -13.02 -13.38
C PRO A 162 10.93 -13.25 -13.82
N VAL A 163 9.95 -13.07 -12.93
CA VAL A 163 8.52 -13.21 -13.28
C VAL A 163 7.87 -11.88 -13.65
N GLY A 164 8.66 -10.83 -13.81
CA GLY A 164 8.20 -9.55 -14.32
C GLY A 164 7.71 -8.56 -13.26
N LEU A 165 8.17 -8.68 -12.02
CA LEU A 165 7.79 -7.74 -10.95
C LEU A 165 7.85 -6.28 -11.44
N LYS A 166 6.76 -5.54 -11.28
CA LYS A 166 6.64 -4.17 -11.73
C LYS A 166 6.27 -3.18 -10.63
N HIS A 167 5.36 -3.56 -9.73
CA HIS A 167 4.84 -2.67 -8.70
C HIS A 167 5.26 -3.13 -7.31
N VAL A 168 5.88 -2.24 -6.55
CA VAL A 168 6.27 -2.49 -5.15
C VAL A 168 5.81 -1.33 -4.30
N LEU A 169 5.02 -1.63 -3.26
CA LEU A 169 4.67 -0.71 -2.20
C LEU A 169 5.67 -0.94 -1.07
N CYS A 170 6.43 0.09 -0.71
CA CYS A 170 7.46 -0.01 0.32
C CYS A 170 7.13 0.90 1.50
N THR A 171 7.11 0.34 2.70
CA THR A 171 6.85 1.07 3.94
C THR A 171 8.04 0.92 4.88
N ASP A 172 8.57 2.05 5.38
CA ASP A 172 9.43 2.02 6.55
C ASP A 172 8.53 1.99 7.79
N ILE A 173 8.50 0.85 8.48
CA ILE A 173 7.61 0.62 9.61
C ILE A 173 7.80 1.67 10.70
N SER A 174 9.03 2.14 10.92
CA SER A 174 9.32 3.16 11.94
C SER A 174 8.68 4.51 11.66
N ARG A 175 8.28 4.76 10.41
CA ARG A 175 7.68 6.04 9.98
C ARG A 175 6.17 5.97 9.84
N ASP A 176 5.58 4.78 9.66
CA ASP A 176 4.16 4.64 9.38
C ASP A 176 3.29 5.16 10.54
N GLY A 177 2.32 6.01 10.20
CA GLY A 177 1.38 6.60 11.14
C GLY A 177 1.97 7.66 12.07
N THR A 178 3.25 8.03 11.91
CA THR A 178 3.92 8.97 12.81
C THR A 178 3.65 10.44 12.49
N LEU A 179 3.27 10.76 11.23
CA LEU A 179 3.17 12.13 10.71
C LEU A 179 4.50 12.91 10.80
N ALA A 180 5.62 12.22 10.99
CA ALA A 180 6.93 12.81 11.23
C ALA A 180 7.82 12.87 9.97
N GLY A 181 7.26 12.58 8.81
CA GLY A 181 7.98 12.56 7.54
C GLY A 181 8.28 11.16 7.05
N SER A 182 8.48 11.03 5.75
CA SER A 182 8.81 9.80 5.07
C SER A 182 10.32 9.55 5.09
N ASN A 183 10.72 8.30 4.91
CA ASN A 183 12.15 7.96 4.78
C ASN A 183 12.64 8.21 3.35
N VAL A 184 12.97 9.46 3.04
CA VAL A 184 13.36 9.90 1.70
C VAL A 184 14.57 9.13 1.16
N SER A 185 15.60 8.92 2.00
CA SER A 185 16.83 8.24 1.58
C SER A 185 16.58 6.78 1.19
N LEU A 186 15.63 6.10 1.83
CA LEU A 186 15.21 4.75 1.44
C LEU A 186 14.72 4.73 -0.01
N TYR A 187 13.83 5.65 -0.36
CA TYR A 187 13.24 5.70 -1.70
C TYR A 187 14.24 6.15 -2.77
N GLU A 188 15.13 7.08 -2.44
CA GLU A 188 16.23 7.44 -3.34
C GLU A 188 17.07 6.21 -3.69
N GLU A 189 17.43 5.41 -2.69
CA GLU A 189 18.27 4.23 -2.86
C GLU A 189 17.58 3.14 -3.68
N VAL A 190 16.36 2.76 -3.31
CA VAL A 190 15.67 1.64 -4.00
C VAL A 190 15.25 2.00 -5.42
N CYS A 191 14.83 3.24 -5.66
CA CYS A 191 14.48 3.70 -7.01
C CYS A 191 15.71 3.78 -7.91
N ALA A 192 16.86 4.18 -7.38
CA ALA A 192 18.10 4.20 -8.14
C ALA A 192 18.58 2.78 -8.49
N ARG A 193 18.46 1.85 -7.55
CA ARG A 193 18.90 0.46 -7.74
C ARG A 193 17.99 -0.32 -8.71
N TYR A 194 16.68 -0.07 -8.66
CA TYR A 194 15.69 -0.78 -9.45
C TYR A 194 14.84 0.18 -10.27
N PRO A 195 15.43 0.86 -11.29
CA PRO A 195 14.71 1.87 -12.07
C PRO A 195 13.53 1.31 -12.88
N GLN A 196 13.51 0.00 -13.12
CA GLN A 196 12.41 -0.69 -13.81
C GLN A 196 11.18 -0.92 -12.90
N ILE A 197 11.34 -0.79 -11.59
CA ILE A 197 10.25 -1.01 -10.62
C ILE A 197 9.53 0.32 -10.37
N ALA A 198 8.19 0.27 -10.39
CA ALA A 198 7.35 1.37 -9.97
C ALA A 198 7.14 1.28 -8.45
N PHE A 199 7.97 2.01 -7.69
CA PHE A 199 7.83 2.06 -6.24
C PHE A 199 6.74 3.02 -5.81
N GLN A 200 5.93 2.59 -4.84
CA GLN A 200 4.99 3.43 -4.11
C GLN A 200 5.54 3.61 -2.70
N SER A 201 5.73 4.86 -2.28
CA SER A 201 6.11 5.16 -0.91
C SER A 201 4.90 5.07 0.01
N SER A 202 5.08 4.58 1.22
CA SER A 202 4.02 4.48 2.22
C SER A 202 4.56 4.82 3.60
N GLY A 203 3.75 5.52 4.38
CA GLY A 203 4.05 5.86 5.78
C GLY A 203 4.78 7.19 5.97
N GLY A 204 4.43 7.89 7.04
CA GLY A 204 5.14 9.06 7.53
C GLY A 204 4.68 10.41 7.03
N ILE A 205 3.89 10.49 5.96
CA ILE A 205 3.43 11.78 5.43
C ILE A 205 2.58 12.51 6.47
N GLY A 206 3.03 13.67 6.93
CA GLY A 206 2.33 14.48 7.92
C GLY A 206 1.89 15.84 7.40
N ASP A 207 2.59 16.38 6.42
CA ASP A 207 2.26 17.66 5.79
C ASP A 207 2.69 17.70 4.31
N ILE A 208 2.40 18.82 3.66
CA ILE A 208 2.73 19.04 2.24
C ILE A 208 4.25 18.98 1.98
N ASP A 209 5.07 19.44 2.90
CA ASP A 209 6.52 19.43 2.71
C ASP A 209 7.09 18.01 2.65
N ASP A 210 6.44 17.06 3.32
CA ASP A 210 6.82 15.64 3.24
C ASP A 210 6.59 15.08 1.83
N ILE A 211 5.55 15.53 1.14
CA ILE A 211 5.28 15.15 -0.25
C ILE A 211 6.31 15.79 -1.17
N ALA A 212 6.60 17.08 -0.97
CA ALA A 212 7.61 17.79 -1.75
C ALA A 212 8.99 17.12 -1.64
N ALA A 213 9.34 16.62 -0.47
CA ALA A 213 10.61 15.93 -0.23
C ALA A 213 10.79 14.65 -1.05
N LEU A 214 9.68 14.02 -1.47
CA LEU A 214 9.72 12.79 -2.28
C LEU A 214 9.82 13.03 -3.79
N ARG A 215 9.63 14.26 -4.26
CA ARG A 215 9.60 14.56 -5.71
C ARG A 215 10.89 14.18 -6.45
N GLY A 216 12.03 14.25 -5.79
CA GLY A 216 13.32 13.92 -6.39
C GLY A 216 13.73 12.47 -6.28
N THR A 217 12.93 11.62 -5.65
CA THR A 217 13.31 10.23 -5.34
C THR A 217 13.04 9.23 -6.47
N SER A 218 12.26 9.62 -7.48
CA SER A 218 11.77 8.76 -8.57
C SER A 218 10.69 7.76 -8.16
N VAL A 219 10.10 7.85 -6.97
CA VAL A 219 8.90 7.07 -6.64
C VAL A 219 7.78 7.43 -7.60
N ARG A 220 6.99 6.46 -8.00
CA ARG A 220 5.88 6.68 -8.94
C ARG A 220 4.55 6.91 -8.25
N GLY A 221 4.44 6.52 -6.98
CA GLY A 221 3.25 6.76 -6.18
C GLY A 221 3.62 7.14 -4.76
N VAL A 222 2.78 7.97 -4.16
CA VAL A 222 2.88 8.36 -2.75
C VAL A 222 1.56 8.03 -2.08
N ILE A 223 1.58 7.05 -1.19
CA ILE A 223 0.38 6.65 -0.44
C ILE A 223 0.23 7.59 0.74
N VAL A 224 -0.95 8.18 0.87
CA VAL A 224 -1.28 9.10 1.95
C VAL A 224 -2.56 8.65 2.62
N GLY A 225 -2.49 8.38 3.92
CA GLY A 225 -3.64 7.90 4.70
C GLY A 225 -4.02 8.86 5.81
N ARG A 226 -3.30 8.76 6.94
CA ARG A 226 -3.64 9.49 8.17
C ARG A 226 -3.72 11.00 7.98
N ALA A 227 -2.80 11.61 7.24
CA ALA A 227 -2.78 13.05 7.03
C ALA A 227 -4.05 13.56 6.35
N LEU A 228 -4.62 12.79 5.41
CA LEU A 228 -5.89 13.14 4.77
C LEU A 228 -7.06 12.98 5.74
N LEU A 229 -7.09 11.92 6.53
CA LEU A 229 -8.16 11.69 7.51
C LEU A 229 -8.17 12.78 8.59
N GLU A 230 -7.01 13.28 8.98
CA GLU A 230 -6.87 14.33 10.00
C GLU A 230 -6.91 15.75 9.43
N GLY A 231 -7.15 15.89 8.11
CA GLY A 231 -7.33 17.19 7.48
C GLY A 231 -6.06 18.05 7.44
N LYS A 232 -4.89 17.43 7.42
CA LYS A 232 -3.61 18.18 7.34
C LYS A 232 -3.47 18.93 6.02
N PHE A 233 -4.00 18.36 4.95
CA PHE A 233 -4.11 18.95 3.63
C PHE A 233 -5.17 18.16 2.85
N THR A 234 -5.59 18.68 1.69
CA THR A 234 -6.53 18.00 0.80
C THR A 234 -5.79 17.20 -0.26
N VAL A 235 -6.48 16.25 -0.89
CA VAL A 235 -5.94 15.50 -2.03
C VAL A 235 -5.53 16.46 -3.15
N LYS A 236 -6.35 17.46 -3.43
CA LYS A 236 -6.06 18.47 -4.46
C LYS A 236 -4.76 19.22 -4.17
N GLU A 237 -4.56 19.64 -2.92
CA GLU A 237 -3.32 20.31 -2.49
C GLU A 237 -2.10 19.38 -2.64
N ALA A 238 -2.25 18.11 -2.27
CA ALA A 238 -1.21 17.11 -2.41
C ALA A 238 -0.82 16.90 -3.87
N ILE A 239 -1.79 16.80 -4.77
CA ILE A 239 -1.57 16.64 -6.21
C ILE A 239 -0.87 17.87 -6.79
N GLN A 240 -1.30 19.07 -6.41
CA GLN A 240 -0.67 20.32 -6.85
C GLN A 240 0.80 20.38 -6.41
N CYS A 241 1.08 20.01 -5.17
CA CYS A 241 2.46 19.93 -4.65
C CYS A 241 3.29 18.93 -5.45
N TRP A 242 2.74 17.75 -5.73
CA TRP A 242 3.44 16.69 -6.46
C TRP A 242 3.78 17.09 -7.90
N GLN A 243 2.87 17.80 -8.56
CA GLN A 243 3.02 18.25 -9.95
C GLN A 243 3.83 19.53 -10.07
N ASN A 244 3.96 20.28 -9.01
CA ASN A 244 4.65 21.57 -9.02
C ASN A 244 6.17 21.35 -8.99
N VAL A 245 6.83 21.64 -10.10
CA VAL A 245 8.28 21.43 -10.28
C VAL A 245 9.02 22.74 -10.00
#